data_46efb58c655707bfae68a12a24c4d472
#
_entry.id   46efb58c655707bfae68a12a24c4d472
#
_cell.length_a   1.000
_cell.length_b   1.000
_cell.length_c   1.000
_cell.angle_alpha   90.00
_cell.angle_beta   90.00
_cell.angle_gamma   90.00
#
_symmetry.space_group_name_H-M   'P 1'
#
loop_
_entity.id
_entity.type
_entity.pdbx_description
1 polymer ?
#
loop_
_entity_poly.entity_id
_entity_poly.type
_entity_poly.pdbx_seq_one_letter_code
_entity_poly.pdbx_strand_id
1 'polypeptide(L)'
;MRIAVAGAGSIGCYVGGRLQAAGHQVVYIGRPSLGRAIAEHGLSLSDYLGWSAAIPASECAFSEDIDTVRSADIVLVTVKSAATAQIAESLAGRLEPGAVVVSLQNGIRNPAQLSRYIKQHNVITGMVGFNVAQVGAAHFHQGTQGKLSLSTGAEPLAGALTHGGLLTTVRDDMAAVQWGKLVVNLNNSVNALSGLPLKVELGDRDYRLVLAAAQREALGLLRRAGQPVVSPLAAPLSLMPWVLTMPNPIFTRAARQMVAMDPQARSSMLDDITLGRPTEIDYINGEVVELAKRLGANAPVNAALVSLIRDVTSSHEITRWPGPKLRREINHRAAASHMLS
;
A
#
# COMPACT_ATOMS: atom_id res chain seq x y z
N MET A 1 16.59 -18.09 -8.16
CA MET A 1 15.60 -18.31 -7.06
C MET A 1 14.28 -18.70 -7.67
N ARG A 2 13.56 -19.60 -7.02
CA ARG A 2 12.19 -19.95 -7.35
C ARG A 2 11.27 -19.12 -6.46
N ILE A 3 10.44 -18.30 -7.04
CA ILE A 3 9.64 -17.28 -6.33
C ILE A 3 8.17 -17.53 -6.61
N ALA A 4 7.35 -17.61 -5.57
CA ALA A 4 5.90 -17.64 -5.69
C ALA A 4 5.32 -16.28 -5.27
N VAL A 5 4.44 -15.73 -6.09
CA VAL A 5 3.68 -14.52 -5.79
C VAL A 5 2.29 -14.92 -5.30
N ALA A 6 2.10 -14.97 -3.99
CA ALA A 6 0.82 -15.29 -3.38
C ALA A 6 -0.05 -14.02 -3.30
N GLY A 7 -1.00 -13.92 -4.24
CA GLY A 7 -1.85 -12.76 -4.44
C GLY A 7 -1.42 -11.90 -5.64
N ALA A 8 -1.42 -12.49 -6.83
CA ALA A 8 -1.11 -11.82 -8.08
C ALA A 8 -2.10 -10.67 -8.36
N GLY A 9 -1.82 -9.52 -7.78
CA GLY A 9 -2.44 -8.21 -8.01
C GLY A 9 -1.39 -7.24 -8.56
N SER A 10 -1.67 -5.92 -8.53
CA SER A 10 -0.78 -4.92 -9.13
C SER A 10 0.64 -4.98 -8.58
N ILE A 11 0.82 -5.00 -7.28
CA ILE A 11 2.15 -5.09 -6.65
C ILE A 11 2.81 -6.44 -6.94
N GLY A 12 2.07 -7.54 -6.76
CA GLY A 12 2.61 -8.89 -6.96
C GLY A 12 3.07 -9.14 -8.40
N CYS A 13 2.24 -8.77 -9.38
CA CYS A 13 2.60 -8.91 -10.79
C CYS A 13 3.77 -8.01 -11.19
N TYR A 14 3.81 -6.78 -10.69
CA TYR A 14 4.88 -5.85 -11.02
C TYR A 14 6.23 -6.29 -10.40
N VAL A 15 6.26 -6.57 -9.10
CA VAL A 15 7.48 -7.00 -8.40
C VAL A 15 7.95 -8.37 -8.90
N GLY A 16 7.02 -9.33 -9.03
CA GLY A 16 7.31 -10.65 -9.59
C GLY A 16 7.82 -10.57 -11.03
N GLY A 17 7.20 -9.74 -11.86
CA GLY A 17 7.62 -9.56 -13.25
C GLY A 17 8.99 -8.89 -13.39
N ARG A 18 9.34 -7.93 -12.52
CA ARG A 18 10.70 -7.36 -12.45
C ARG A 18 11.74 -8.44 -12.12
N LEU A 19 11.43 -9.33 -11.16
CA LEU A 19 12.29 -10.48 -10.83
C LEU A 19 12.38 -11.49 -11.97
N GLN A 20 11.27 -11.75 -12.66
CA GLN A 20 11.25 -12.65 -13.80
C GLN A 20 12.05 -12.08 -14.98
N ALA A 21 11.92 -10.80 -15.28
CA ALA A 21 12.72 -10.10 -16.28
C ALA A 21 14.22 -10.08 -15.94
N ALA A 22 14.57 -10.20 -14.64
CA ALA A 22 15.94 -10.35 -14.15
C ALA A 22 16.44 -11.83 -14.15
N GLY A 23 15.69 -12.76 -14.75
CA GLY A 23 16.09 -14.16 -14.92
C GLY A 23 15.71 -15.10 -13.77
N HIS A 24 14.82 -14.69 -12.87
CA HIS A 24 14.32 -15.59 -11.81
C HIS A 24 13.09 -16.37 -12.27
N GLN A 25 12.89 -17.56 -11.71
CA GLN A 25 11.69 -18.36 -11.94
C GLN A 25 10.56 -17.82 -11.04
N VAL A 26 9.46 -17.37 -11.65
CA VAL A 26 8.33 -16.79 -10.92
C VAL A 26 7.04 -17.53 -11.28
N VAL A 27 6.28 -17.92 -10.27
CA VAL A 27 4.90 -18.39 -10.42
C VAL A 27 3.94 -17.41 -9.76
N TYR A 28 2.89 -17.05 -10.48
CA TYR A 28 1.87 -16.13 -10.01
C TYR A 28 0.66 -16.90 -9.54
N ILE A 29 0.26 -16.70 -8.29
CA ILE A 29 -0.92 -17.34 -7.71
C ILE A 29 -1.99 -16.28 -7.50
N GLY A 30 -3.12 -16.44 -8.17
CA GLY A 30 -4.12 -15.39 -8.18
C GLY A 30 -5.49 -15.83 -8.71
N ARG A 31 -6.33 -14.85 -9.02
CA ARG A 31 -7.70 -15.08 -9.48
C ARG A 31 -7.74 -15.54 -10.95
N PRO A 32 -8.74 -16.37 -11.30
CA PRO A 32 -8.92 -16.89 -12.67
C PRO A 32 -8.94 -15.81 -13.75
N SER A 33 -9.51 -14.64 -13.45
CA SER A 33 -9.61 -13.54 -14.42
C SER A 33 -8.24 -13.02 -14.85
N LEU A 34 -7.28 -12.94 -13.94
CA LEU A 34 -5.91 -12.55 -14.26
C LEU A 34 -5.18 -13.66 -15.00
N GLY A 35 -5.38 -14.92 -14.61
CA GLY A 35 -4.78 -16.07 -15.30
C GLY A 35 -5.18 -16.10 -16.77
N ARG A 36 -6.46 -15.87 -17.08
CA ARG A 36 -6.93 -15.75 -18.47
C ARG A 36 -6.28 -14.59 -19.21
N ALA A 37 -6.20 -13.41 -18.58
CA ALA A 37 -5.57 -12.26 -19.20
C ALA A 37 -4.07 -12.48 -19.50
N ILE A 38 -3.35 -13.14 -18.58
CA ILE A 38 -1.94 -13.51 -18.80
C ILE A 38 -1.81 -14.55 -19.91
N ALA A 39 -2.69 -15.55 -19.94
CA ALA A 39 -2.67 -16.58 -20.99
C ALA A 39 -2.93 -16.00 -22.40
N GLU A 40 -3.74 -14.95 -22.49
CA GLU A 40 -4.08 -14.29 -23.75
C GLU A 40 -3.03 -13.26 -24.20
N HIS A 41 -2.49 -12.47 -23.26
CA HIS A 41 -1.69 -11.29 -23.60
C HIS A 41 -0.24 -11.34 -23.09
N GLY A 42 0.15 -12.36 -22.31
CA GLY A 42 1.38 -12.33 -21.53
C GLY A 42 1.30 -11.32 -20.37
N LEU A 43 2.44 -10.98 -19.78
CA LEU A 43 2.55 -10.00 -18.72
C LEU A 43 3.35 -8.79 -19.19
N SER A 44 2.73 -7.63 -19.23
CA SER A 44 3.36 -6.36 -19.61
C SER A 44 3.63 -5.49 -18.39
N LEU A 45 4.81 -4.93 -18.32
CA LEU A 45 5.27 -4.07 -17.25
C LEU A 45 5.83 -2.77 -17.82
N SER A 46 5.60 -1.66 -17.14
CA SER A 46 6.21 -0.37 -17.50
C SER A 46 6.39 0.51 -16.27
N ASP A 47 7.22 1.54 -16.39
CA ASP A 47 7.36 2.54 -15.35
C ASP A 47 7.34 3.96 -15.92
N TYR A 48 7.20 4.94 -15.03
CA TYR A 48 7.16 6.37 -15.36
C TYR A 48 8.52 6.92 -15.88
N LEU A 49 9.61 6.15 -15.79
CA LEU A 49 10.95 6.51 -16.32
C LEU A 49 11.16 5.98 -17.74
N GLY A 50 10.20 5.25 -18.30
CA GLY A 50 10.24 4.72 -19.65
C GLY A 50 10.80 3.30 -19.77
N TRP A 51 11.10 2.62 -18.66
CA TRP A 51 11.41 1.20 -18.71
C TRP A 51 10.15 0.38 -19.00
N SER A 52 10.29 -0.67 -19.80
CA SER A 52 9.23 -1.61 -20.08
C SER A 52 9.77 -3.01 -20.31
N ALA A 53 8.93 -4.00 -20.01
CA ALA A 53 9.17 -5.40 -20.33
C ALA A 53 7.85 -6.08 -20.75
N ALA A 54 7.95 -7.01 -21.69
CA ALA A 54 6.86 -7.90 -22.05
C ALA A 54 7.33 -9.34 -21.87
N ILE A 55 6.65 -10.09 -21.01
CA ILE A 55 6.91 -11.49 -20.75
C ILE A 55 5.85 -12.30 -21.52
N PRO A 56 6.26 -13.15 -22.47
CA PRO A 56 5.32 -13.95 -23.26
C PRO A 56 4.46 -14.85 -22.37
N ALA A 57 3.22 -15.12 -22.79
CA ALA A 57 2.32 -16.01 -22.05
C ALA A 57 2.93 -17.40 -21.77
N SER A 58 3.70 -17.92 -22.72
CA SER A 58 4.40 -19.21 -22.59
C SER A 58 5.47 -19.24 -21.49
N GLU A 59 5.94 -18.08 -21.04
CA GLU A 59 6.94 -17.95 -19.97
C GLU A 59 6.32 -17.56 -18.62
N CYS A 60 5.03 -17.19 -18.59
CA CYS A 60 4.31 -16.81 -17.39
C CYS A 60 3.67 -18.04 -16.73
N ALA A 61 4.32 -18.59 -15.69
CA ALA A 61 3.69 -19.61 -14.86
C ALA A 61 2.60 -18.98 -13.97
N PHE A 62 1.35 -19.36 -14.19
CA PHE A 62 0.21 -18.93 -13.39
C PHE A 62 -0.54 -20.12 -12.80
N SER A 63 -1.02 -20.00 -11.57
CA SER A 63 -1.80 -21.02 -10.89
C SER A 63 -2.92 -20.39 -10.05
N GLU A 64 -4.03 -21.12 -9.91
CA GLU A 64 -5.06 -20.83 -8.91
C GLU A 64 -4.85 -21.65 -7.64
N ASP A 65 -4.02 -22.69 -7.73
CA ASP A 65 -3.73 -23.61 -6.65
C ASP A 65 -2.55 -23.12 -5.79
N ILE A 66 -2.83 -22.94 -4.49
CA ILE A 66 -1.83 -22.51 -3.51
C ILE A 66 -0.74 -23.56 -3.28
N ASP A 67 -0.98 -24.82 -3.57
CA ASP A 67 0.01 -25.90 -3.42
C ASP A 67 1.24 -25.67 -4.31
N THR A 68 1.13 -24.84 -5.32
CA THR A 68 2.24 -24.40 -6.18
C THR A 68 3.37 -23.72 -5.40
N VAL A 69 3.12 -23.18 -4.19
CA VAL A 69 4.16 -22.58 -3.32
C VAL A 69 5.18 -23.59 -2.80
N ARG A 70 4.87 -24.91 -2.83
CA ARG A 70 5.74 -25.97 -2.28
C ARG A 70 7.16 -25.95 -2.87
N SER A 71 7.31 -25.57 -4.11
CA SER A 71 8.61 -25.53 -4.78
C SER A 71 9.33 -24.19 -4.64
N ALA A 72 8.77 -23.20 -3.96
CA ALA A 72 9.32 -21.86 -3.88
C ALA A 72 10.37 -21.72 -2.78
N ASP A 73 11.47 -21.05 -3.11
CA ASP A 73 12.47 -20.62 -2.12
C ASP A 73 11.98 -19.37 -1.38
N ILE A 74 11.19 -18.54 -2.08
CA ILE A 74 10.65 -17.27 -1.56
C ILE A 74 9.17 -17.16 -1.94
N VAL A 75 8.33 -16.81 -0.98
CA VAL A 75 6.91 -16.49 -1.20
C VAL A 75 6.65 -15.01 -0.92
N LEU A 76 6.32 -14.25 -1.96
CA LEU A 76 5.91 -12.85 -1.86
C LEU A 76 4.40 -12.79 -1.58
N VAL A 77 4.02 -12.38 -0.38
CA VAL A 77 2.61 -12.18 -0.01
C VAL A 77 2.20 -10.77 -0.36
N THR A 78 1.29 -10.66 -1.33
CA THR A 78 0.82 -9.38 -1.90
C THR A 78 -0.71 -9.29 -1.95
N VAL A 79 -1.41 -10.18 -1.25
CA VAL A 79 -2.86 -10.08 -1.06
C VAL A 79 -3.22 -8.82 -0.27
N LYS A 80 -4.46 -8.34 -0.38
CA LYS A 80 -4.94 -7.26 0.49
C LYS A 80 -4.93 -7.68 1.95
N SER A 81 -4.72 -6.72 2.85
CA SER A 81 -4.54 -6.96 4.29
C SER A 81 -5.69 -7.75 4.92
N ALA A 82 -6.92 -7.60 4.45
CA ALA A 82 -8.07 -8.39 4.91
C ALA A 82 -7.94 -9.90 4.64
N ALA A 83 -7.16 -10.30 3.63
CA ALA A 83 -6.94 -11.71 3.28
C ALA A 83 -5.69 -12.32 3.94
N THR A 84 -4.99 -11.58 4.81
CA THR A 84 -3.71 -12.04 5.39
C THR A 84 -3.87 -13.30 6.23
N ALA A 85 -4.93 -13.40 7.04
CA ALA A 85 -5.16 -14.60 7.85
C ALA A 85 -5.41 -15.82 6.96
N GLN A 86 -6.26 -15.66 5.95
CA GLN A 86 -6.61 -16.75 5.03
C GLN A 86 -5.41 -17.25 4.25
N ILE A 87 -4.59 -16.34 3.68
CA ILE A 87 -3.39 -16.76 2.95
C ILE A 87 -2.36 -17.38 3.88
N ALA A 88 -2.19 -16.87 5.12
CA ALA A 88 -1.29 -17.42 6.10
C ALA A 88 -1.66 -18.85 6.49
N GLU A 89 -2.95 -19.11 6.73
CA GLU A 89 -3.48 -20.45 6.97
C GLU A 89 -3.26 -21.37 5.78
N SER A 90 -3.51 -20.87 4.57
CA SER A 90 -3.27 -21.63 3.34
C SER A 90 -1.80 -21.96 3.10
N LEU A 91 -0.86 -21.12 3.54
CA LEU A 91 0.58 -21.37 3.43
C LEU A 91 1.10 -22.33 4.50
N ALA A 92 0.42 -22.41 5.65
CA ALA A 92 0.84 -23.25 6.76
C ALA A 92 0.92 -24.73 6.33
N GLY A 93 2.06 -25.36 6.60
CA GLY A 93 2.33 -26.77 6.26
C GLY A 93 2.56 -27.07 4.78
N ARG A 94 2.61 -26.02 3.93
CA ARG A 94 2.89 -26.16 2.50
C ARG A 94 4.30 -25.73 2.09
N LEU A 95 4.94 -24.95 2.92
CA LEU A 95 6.27 -24.39 2.61
C LEU A 95 7.36 -25.42 2.90
N GLU A 96 8.34 -25.52 2.01
CA GLU A 96 9.53 -26.35 2.24
C GLU A 96 10.41 -25.75 3.35
N PRO A 97 11.16 -26.58 4.11
CA PRO A 97 12.11 -26.09 5.10
C PRO A 97 13.09 -25.08 4.49
N GLY A 98 13.23 -23.92 5.15
CA GLY A 98 14.11 -22.85 4.67
C GLY A 98 13.45 -21.85 3.71
N ALA A 99 12.23 -22.10 3.24
CA ALA A 99 11.48 -21.11 2.46
C ALA A 99 11.24 -19.82 3.27
N VAL A 100 11.39 -18.67 2.60
CA VAL A 100 11.23 -17.35 3.21
C VAL A 100 9.90 -16.74 2.74
N VAL A 101 9.12 -16.21 3.66
CA VAL A 101 7.87 -15.51 3.36
C VAL A 101 8.08 -14.01 3.51
N VAL A 102 7.72 -13.25 2.49
CA VAL A 102 7.91 -11.78 2.46
C VAL A 102 6.57 -11.09 2.35
N SER A 103 6.18 -10.33 3.35
CA SER A 103 4.98 -9.49 3.28
C SER A 103 5.29 -8.19 2.55
N LEU A 104 4.71 -7.97 1.38
CA LEU A 104 4.78 -6.71 0.62
C LEU A 104 3.47 -5.92 0.69
N GLN A 105 2.68 -6.17 1.71
CA GLN A 105 1.34 -5.62 1.90
C GLN A 105 1.39 -4.23 2.56
N ASN A 106 0.35 -3.43 2.34
CA ASN A 106 0.15 -2.20 3.10
C ASN A 106 -0.22 -2.51 4.56
N GLY A 107 -0.03 -1.50 5.44
CA GLY A 107 -0.29 -1.65 6.87
C GLY A 107 0.89 -2.22 7.63
N ILE A 108 0.72 -2.43 8.92
CA ILE A 108 1.81 -2.78 9.85
C ILE A 108 1.63 -4.14 10.53
N ARG A 109 0.40 -4.69 10.54
CA ARG A 109 0.08 -5.93 11.29
C ARG A 109 0.30 -7.22 10.49
N ASN A 110 0.43 -7.12 9.17
CA ASN A 110 0.46 -8.28 8.28
C ASN A 110 1.62 -9.26 8.56
N PRO A 111 2.89 -8.81 8.77
CA PRO A 111 3.98 -9.74 9.08
C PRO A 111 3.74 -10.51 10.38
N ALA A 112 3.27 -9.83 11.43
CA ALA A 112 2.96 -10.49 12.69
C ALA A 112 1.78 -11.47 12.56
N GLN A 113 0.80 -11.17 11.72
CA GLN A 113 -0.31 -12.07 11.44
C GLN A 113 0.16 -13.31 10.67
N LEU A 114 1.01 -13.15 9.65
CA LEU A 114 1.63 -14.27 8.94
C LEU A 114 2.42 -15.18 9.91
N SER A 115 3.27 -14.61 10.75
CA SER A 115 4.10 -15.35 11.71
C SER A 115 3.30 -16.19 12.72
N ARG A 116 2.04 -15.84 13.00
CA ARG A 116 1.16 -16.64 13.88
C ARG A 116 0.84 -18.02 13.29
N TYR A 117 0.71 -18.12 11.98
CA TYR A 117 0.37 -19.35 11.26
C TYR A 117 1.61 -20.08 10.75
N ILE A 118 2.65 -19.34 10.35
CA ILE A 118 3.85 -19.87 9.67
C ILE A 118 5.04 -19.84 10.65
N LYS A 119 4.91 -20.54 11.78
CA LYS A 119 5.85 -20.46 12.92
C LYS A 119 7.26 -20.99 12.62
N GLN A 120 7.41 -21.86 11.63
CA GLN A 120 8.69 -22.53 11.31
C GLN A 120 9.50 -21.82 10.21
N HIS A 121 8.97 -20.72 9.67
CA HIS A 121 9.58 -20.00 8.56
C HIS A 121 9.87 -18.55 8.92
N ASN A 122 10.90 -18.00 8.30
CA ASN A 122 11.23 -16.59 8.46
C ASN A 122 10.21 -15.73 7.69
N VAL A 123 9.56 -14.81 8.39
CA VAL A 123 8.65 -13.82 7.80
C VAL A 123 9.37 -12.48 7.74
N ILE A 124 9.73 -12.09 6.53
CA ILE A 124 10.35 -10.81 6.22
C ILE A 124 9.27 -9.73 6.11
N THR A 125 9.50 -8.63 6.80
CA THR A 125 8.69 -7.43 6.66
C THR A 125 9.18 -6.63 5.46
N GLY A 126 8.27 -6.33 4.52
CA GLY A 126 8.54 -5.48 3.38
C GLY A 126 7.67 -4.23 3.34
N MET A 127 8.17 -3.19 2.71
CA MET A 127 7.44 -1.97 2.40
C MET A 127 7.72 -1.58 0.95
N VAL A 128 6.67 -1.47 0.15
CA VAL A 128 6.74 -1.00 -1.24
C VAL A 128 6.51 0.50 -1.25
N GLY A 129 7.53 1.28 -1.64
CA GLY A 129 7.49 2.75 -1.58
C GLY A 129 6.88 3.45 -2.80
N PHE A 130 6.36 2.70 -3.76
CA PHE A 130 5.79 3.22 -5.01
C PHE A 130 4.37 2.68 -5.25
N ASN A 131 3.65 3.32 -6.17
CA ASN A 131 2.34 2.87 -6.61
C ASN A 131 2.44 2.11 -7.93
N VAL A 132 1.62 1.06 -8.07
CA VAL A 132 1.45 0.30 -9.31
C VAL A 132 -0.02 0.27 -9.67
N ALA A 133 -0.34 0.72 -10.88
CA ALA A 133 -1.67 0.66 -11.47
C ALA A 133 -1.77 -0.50 -12.48
N GLN A 134 -2.92 -1.15 -12.56
CA GLN A 134 -3.26 -2.01 -13.67
C GLN A 134 -3.86 -1.14 -14.78
N VAL A 135 -3.12 -0.94 -15.86
CA VAL A 135 -3.49 -0.05 -16.98
C VAL A 135 -3.99 -0.81 -18.22
N GLY A 136 -4.03 -2.14 -18.15
CA GLY A 136 -4.54 -3.05 -19.18
C GLY A 136 -4.88 -4.40 -18.58
N ALA A 137 -5.33 -5.36 -19.38
CA ALA A 137 -5.78 -6.68 -18.94
C ALA A 137 -4.72 -7.41 -18.09
N ALA A 138 -3.46 -7.41 -18.53
CA ALA A 138 -2.30 -7.91 -17.81
C ALA A 138 -1.11 -6.94 -17.90
N HIS A 139 -1.38 -5.64 -17.94
CA HIS A 139 -0.37 -4.58 -17.98
C HIS A 139 -0.35 -3.83 -16.64
N PHE A 140 0.82 -3.80 -16.00
CA PHE A 140 1.04 -3.16 -14.71
C PHE A 140 2.10 -2.05 -14.83
N HIS A 141 1.73 -0.85 -14.41
CA HIS A 141 2.53 0.36 -14.57
C HIS A 141 2.90 0.95 -13.20
N GLN A 142 4.20 1.15 -12.96
CA GLN A 142 4.68 1.90 -11.80
C GLN A 142 4.57 3.40 -12.09
N GLY A 143 3.63 4.05 -11.43
CA GLY A 143 3.30 5.48 -11.65
C GLY A 143 4.05 6.47 -10.77
N THR A 144 4.78 6.01 -9.74
CA THR A 144 5.48 6.90 -8.80
C THR A 144 6.88 6.41 -8.47
N GLN A 145 7.76 7.35 -8.15
CA GLN A 145 9.09 7.03 -7.63
C GLN A 145 8.96 6.41 -6.22
N GLY A 146 9.89 5.51 -5.89
CA GLY A 146 9.98 4.93 -4.55
C GLY A 146 10.96 3.77 -4.50
N LYS A 147 11.29 3.35 -3.28
CA LYS A 147 12.20 2.24 -2.99
C LYS A 147 11.44 1.14 -2.29
N LEU A 148 11.92 -0.08 -2.42
CA LEU A 148 11.54 -1.18 -1.54
C LEU A 148 12.38 -1.12 -0.27
N SER A 149 11.78 -1.46 0.86
CA SER A 149 12.52 -1.71 2.10
C SER A 149 12.14 -3.10 2.62
N LEU A 150 13.12 -3.87 3.01
CA LEU A 150 12.94 -5.22 3.57
C LEU A 150 13.63 -5.29 4.92
N SER A 151 13.11 -6.10 5.84
CA SER A 151 13.82 -6.37 7.10
C SER A 151 15.09 -7.19 6.86
N THR A 152 16.01 -7.14 7.83
CA THR A 152 17.21 -7.98 7.86
C THR A 152 16.89 -9.45 7.63
N GLY A 153 17.81 -10.17 6.99
CA GLY A 153 17.64 -11.57 6.55
C GLY A 153 17.06 -11.71 5.13
N ALA A 154 16.84 -10.59 4.42
CA ALA A 154 16.34 -10.57 3.04
C ALA A 154 17.41 -10.12 2.02
N GLU A 155 18.68 -10.11 2.37
CA GLU A 155 19.79 -9.60 1.56
C GLU A 155 19.85 -10.21 0.15
N PRO A 156 19.69 -11.54 -0.05
CA PRO A 156 19.68 -12.14 -1.39
C PRO A 156 18.51 -11.63 -2.25
N LEU A 157 17.33 -11.49 -1.66
CA LEU A 157 16.16 -10.95 -2.36
C LEU A 157 16.33 -9.46 -2.67
N ALA A 158 16.88 -8.68 -1.73
CA ALA A 158 17.16 -7.26 -1.94
C ALA A 158 18.13 -7.03 -3.09
N GLY A 159 19.18 -7.87 -3.20
CA GLY A 159 20.10 -7.87 -4.33
C GLY A 159 19.41 -8.18 -5.66
N ALA A 160 18.57 -9.22 -5.69
CA ALA A 160 17.81 -9.61 -6.88
C ALA A 160 16.82 -8.52 -7.34
N LEU A 161 16.09 -7.92 -6.41
CA LEU A 161 15.16 -6.81 -6.69
C LEU A 161 15.89 -5.60 -7.24
N THR A 162 17.04 -5.25 -6.64
CA THR A 162 17.88 -4.12 -7.12
C THR A 162 18.43 -4.41 -8.52
N HIS A 163 18.89 -5.63 -8.79
CA HIS A 163 19.32 -6.05 -10.13
C HIS A 163 18.16 -5.98 -11.14
N GLY A 164 16.94 -6.35 -10.73
CA GLY A 164 15.71 -6.19 -11.50
C GLY A 164 15.22 -4.75 -11.64
N GLY A 165 16.01 -3.75 -11.20
CA GLY A 165 15.70 -2.32 -11.33
C GLY A 165 14.78 -1.78 -10.24
N LEU A 166 14.48 -2.55 -9.18
CA LEU A 166 13.73 -2.10 -8.01
C LEU A 166 14.70 -1.81 -6.87
N LEU A 167 15.11 -0.54 -6.76
CA LEU A 167 16.04 -0.12 -5.71
C LEU A 167 15.51 -0.56 -4.33
N THR A 168 16.26 -1.45 -3.67
CA THR A 168 15.84 -2.10 -2.43
C THR A 168 16.88 -1.87 -1.34
N THR A 169 16.42 -1.57 -0.13
CA THR A 169 17.27 -1.41 1.07
C THR A 169 16.87 -2.41 2.13
N VAL A 170 17.85 -3.00 2.82
CA VAL A 170 17.62 -3.83 4.00
C VAL A 170 17.73 -2.95 5.25
N ARG A 171 16.81 -3.13 6.21
CA ARG A 171 16.70 -2.28 7.40
C ARG A 171 16.29 -3.10 8.63
N ASP A 172 16.72 -2.66 9.79
CA ASP A 172 16.33 -3.20 11.11
C ASP A 172 15.16 -2.44 11.76
N ASP A 173 14.90 -1.19 11.31
CA ASP A 173 13.86 -0.30 11.82
C ASP A 173 12.54 -0.34 11.01
N MET A 174 12.16 -1.51 10.49
CA MET A 174 11.00 -1.65 9.58
C MET A 174 9.68 -1.13 10.16
N ALA A 175 9.48 -1.20 11.48
CA ALA A 175 8.30 -0.62 12.11
C ALA A 175 8.24 0.91 11.87
N ALA A 176 9.38 1.61 11.98
CA ALA A 176 9.45 3.04 11.70
C ALA A 176 9.19 3.36 10.22
N VAL A 177 9.68 2.51 9.31
CA VAL A 177 9.45 2.63 7.87
C VAL A 177 7.98 2.43 7.52
N GLN A 178 7.35 1.38 8.05
CA GLN A 178 5.94 1.08 7.81
C GLN A 178 5.01 2.18 8.34
N TRP A 179 5.25 2.68 9.56
CA TRP A 179 4.50 3.80 10.11
C TRP A 179 4.69 5.08 9.30
N GLY A 180 5.91 5.35 8.84
CA GLY A 180 6.16 6.49 7.96
C GLY A 180 5.35 6.43 6.68
N LYS A 181 5.31 5.27 6.02
CA LYS A 181 4.47 5.06 4.84
C LYS A 181 2.98 5.17 5.17
N LEU A 182 2.53 4.61 6.30
CA LEU A 182 1.13 4.67 6.71
C LEU A 182 0.68 6.12 6.88
N VAL A 183 1.48 6.98 7.51
CA VAL A 183 1.17 8.41 7.67
C VAL A 183 0.99 9.11 6.31
N VAL A 184 1.80 8.78 5.30
CA VAL A 184 1.60 9.29 3.94
C VAL A 184 0.33 8.72 3.31
N ASN A 185 0.06 7.43 3.50
CA ASN A 185 -1.11 6.73 2.95
C ASN A 185 -2.44 7.16 3.59
N LEU A 186 -2.45 7.94 4.69
CA LEU A 186 -3.68 8.55 5.21
C LEU A 186 -4.37 9.41 4.16
N ASN A 187 -3.64 9.88 3.14
CA ASN A 187 -4.23 10.56 1.99
C ASN A 187 -5.14 9.68 1.14
N ASN A 188 -5.00 8.37 1.21
CA ASN A 188 -5.77 7.46 0.35
C ASN A 188 -7.28 7.60 0.58
N SER A 189 -7.72 7.82 1.82
CA SER A 189 -9.13 8.05 2.15
C SER A 189 -9.63 9.41 1.67
N VAL A 190 -8.81 10.47 1.81
CA VAL A 190 -9.17 11.81 1.31
C VAL A 190 -9.28 11.79 -0.21
N ASN A 191 -8.31 11.18 -0.88
CA ASN A 191 -8.31 11.04 -2.34
C ASN A 191 -9.49 10.20 -2.83
N ALA A 192 -9.81 9.09 -2.16
CA ALA A 192 -10.96 8.26 -2.50
C ALA A 192 -12.29 9.03 -2.39
N LEU A 193 -12.46 9.84 -1.34
CA LEU A 193 -13.65 10.67 -1.14
C LEU A 193 -13.72 11.82 -2.14
N SER A 194 -12.58 12.39 -2.56
CA SER A 194 -12.54 13.46 -3.55
C SER A 194 -12.92 12.97 -4.95
N GLY A 195 -12.59 11.73 -5.30
CA GLY A 195 -12.74 11.16 -6.64
C GLY A 195 -11.88 11.85 -7.70
N LEU A 196 -10.85 12.61 -7.29
CA LEU A 196 -9.99 13.41 -8.16
C LEU A 196 -8.59 12.77 -8.30
N PRO A 197 -7.85 13.08 -9.39
CA PRO A 197 -6.42 12.79 -9.41
C PRO A 197 -5.69 13.45 -8.23
N LEU A 198 -4.67 12.79 -7.69
CA LEU A 198 -3.91 13.25 -6.51
C LEU A 198 -3.39 14.69 -6.64
N LYS A 199 -2.92 15.06 -7.83
CA LYS A 199 -2.40 16.40 -8.09
C LYS A 199 -3.49 17.47 -7.97
N VAL A 200 -4.69 17.18 -8.44
CA VAL A 200 -5.86 18.08 -8.37
C VAL A 200 -6.36 18.19 -6.94
N GLU A 201 -6.51 17.04 -6.26
CA GLU A 201 -6.92 16.95 -4.86
C GLU A 201 -5.96 17.74 -3.96
N LEU A 202 -4.64 17.52 -4.05
CA LEU A 202 -3.63 18.26 -3.28
C LEU A 202 -3.54 19.75 -3.67
N GLY A 203 -4.04 20.15 -4.83
CA GLY A 203 -4.20 21.54 -5.23
C GLY A 203 -5.25 22.29 -4.41
N ASP A 204 -6.26 21.62 -3.90
CA ASP A 204 -7.34 22.20 -3.10
C ASP A 204 -6.97 22.16 -1.59
N ARG A 205 -7.02 23.34 -0.96
CA ARG A 205 -6.63 23.51 0.45
C ARG A 205 -7.55 22.78 1.41
N ASP A 206 -8.83 22.63 1.11
CA ASP A 206 -9.78 21.99 2.02
C ASP A 206 -9.47 20.48 2.18
N TYR A 207 -9.12 19.80 1.10
CA TYR A 207 -8.64 18.41 1.20
C TYR A 207 -7.33 18.31 1.99
N ARG A 208 -6.38 19.21 1.72
CA ARG A 208 -5.11 19.25 2.47
C ARG A 208 -5.31 19.49 3.96
N LEU A 209 -6.29 20.30 4.35
CA LEU A 209 -6.61 20.55 5.76
C LEU A 209 -7.14 19.28 6.45
N VAL A 210 -7.96 18.47 5.78
CA VAL A 210 -8.41 17.17 6.29
C VAL A 210 -7.22 16.22 6.44
N LEU A 211 -6.38 16.10 5.43
CA LEU A 211 -5.17 15.27 5.49
C LEU A 211 -4.24 15.72 6.62
N ALA A 212 -3.98 17.02 6.73
CA ALA A 212 -3.13 17.56 7.79
C ALA A 212 -3.65 17.24 9.19
N ALA A 213 -4.97 17.27 9.39
CA ALA A 213 -5.59 16.91 10.66
C ALA A 213 -5.40 15.41 10.96
N ALA A 214 -5.65 14.52 9.99
CA ALA A 214 -5.43 13.09 10.13
C ALA A 214 -3.96 12.74 10.43
N GLN A 215 -3.01 13.39 9.74
CA GLN A 215 -1.59 13.20 9.99
C GLN A 215 -1.14 13.74 11.36
N ARG A 216 -1.71 14.86 11.85
CA ARG A 216 -1.41 15.38 13.20
C ARG A 216 -1.83 14.39 14.28
N GLU A 217 -3.01 13.79 14.17
CA GLU A 217 -3.45 12.74 15.09
C GLU A 217 -2.47 11.57 15.08
N ALA A 218 -2.16 11.02 13.91
CA ALA A 218 -1.26 9.88 13.78
C ALA A 218 0.14 10.18 14.37
N LEU A 219 0.76 11.29 13.98
CA LEU A 219 2.08 11.68 14.46
C LEU A 219 2.10 12.00 15.96
N GLY A 220 1.02 12.57 16.50
CA GLY A 220 0.85 12.81 17.94
C GLY A 220 0.79 11.53 18.73
N LEU A 221 0.02 10.55 18.26
CA LEU A 221 -0.11 9.22 18.88
C LEU A 221 1.18 8.43 18.79
N LEU A 222 1.87 8.44 17.64
CA LEU A 222 3.16 7.76 17.47
C LEU A 222 4.22 8.32 18.41
N ARG A 223 4.27 9.64 18.58
CA ARG A 223 5.17 10.29 19.56
C ARG A 223 4.82 9.87 20.99
N ARG A 224 3.53 9.84 21.36
CA ARG A 224 3.07 9.37 22.66
C ARG A 224 3.41 7.90 22.91
N ALA A 225 3.39 7.07 21.86
CA ALA A 225 3.78 5.67 21.92
C ALA A 225 5.30 5.44 21.93
N GLY A 226 6.12 6.48 21.80
CA GLY A 226 7.57 6.32 21.64
C GLY A 226 7.95 5.63 20.31
N GLN A 227 7.02 5.58 19.32
CA GLN A 227 7.24 4.91 18.06
C GLN A 227 7.89 5.88 17.05
N PRO A 228 9.13 5.63 16.62
CA PRO A 228 9.78 6.44 15.59
C PRO A 228 9.09 6.26 14.23
N VAL A 229 9.28 7.24 13.34
CA VAL A 229 8.82 7.22 11.97
C VAL A 229 9.95 7.59 11.01
N VAL A 230 10.10 6.82 9.94
CA VAL A 230 11.02 7.13 8.84
C VAL A 230 10.21 7.68 7.68
N SER A 231 10.55 8.89 7.25
CA SER A 231 9.87 9.50 6.11
C SER A 231 10.21 8.76 4.81
N PRO A 232 9.23 8.32 4.03
CA PRO A 232 9.48 7.86 2.66
C PRO A 232 9.71 9.02 1.68
N LEU A 233 9.50 10.26 2.13
CA LEU A 233 9.67 11.50 1.36
C LEU A 233 11.02 12.13 1.70
N ALA A 234 11.47 13.07 0.87
CA ALA A 234 12.69 13.83 1.11
C ALA A 234 12.60 14.77 2.33
N ALA A 235 11.40 15.13 2.77
CA ALA A 235 11.16 16.00 3.92
C ALA A 235 10.72 15.18 5.16
N PRO A 236 11.04 15.65 6.39
CA PRO A 236 10.54 15.04 7.63
C PRO A 236 9.00 15.04 7.69
N LEU A 237 8.40 13.90 8.08
CA LEU A 237 6.94 13.79 8.20
C LEU A 237 6.35 14.75 9.24
N SER A 238 7.11 15.12 10.26
CA SER A 238 6.66 16.10 11.28
C SER A 238 6.31 17.46 10.71
N LEU A 239 6.92 17.84 9.58
CA LEU A 239 6.66 19.11 8.89
C LEU A 239 5.47 19.03 7.93
N MET A 240 5.08 17.83 7.50
CA MET A 240 4.05 17.65 6.48
C MET A 240 2.71 18.28 6.85
N PRO A 241 2.16 18.11 8.06
CA PRO A 241 0.88 18.72 8.41
C PRO A 241 0.92 20.27 8.33
N TRP A 242 2.07 20.86 8.61
CA TRP A 242 2.24 22.31 8.49
C TRP A 242 2.30 22.75 7.01
N VAL A 243 3.09 22.06 6.18
CA VAL A 243 3.17 22.33 4.73
C VAL A 243 1.79 22.21 4.07
N LEU A 244 1.03 21.19 4.41
CA LEU A 244 -0.33 20.96 3.88
C LEU A 244 -1.31 22.10 4.23
N THR A 245 -1.11 22.82 5.33
CA THR A 245 -1.99 23.94 5.73
C THR A 245 -1.69 25.25 5.02
N MET A 246 -0.59 25.35 4.29
CA MET A 246 -0.20 26.57 3.57
C MET A 246 -1.24 27.01 2.55
N PRO A 247 -1.36 28.32 2.29
CA PRO A 247 -2.13 28.84 1.13
C PRO A 247 -1.63 28.22 -0.19
N ASN A 248 -2.54 28.07 -1.16
CA ASN A 248 -2.24 27.40 -2.43
C ASN A 248 -0.95 27.87 -3.14
N PRO A 249 -0.67 29.17 -3.29
CA PRO A 249 0.54 29.60 -3.99
C PRO A 249 1.83 29.18 -3.29
N ILE A 250 1.83 29.22 -1.94
CA ILE A 250 2.99 28.83 -1.12
C ILE A 250 3.15 27.31 -1.16
N PHE A 251 2.04 26.57 -1.01
CA PHE A 251 2.05 25.12 -1.06
C PHE A 251 2.60 24.60 -2.40
N THR A 252 2.09 25.13 -3.52
CA THR A 252 2.53 24.71 -4.87
C THR A 252 4.04 24.87 -5.05
N ARG A 253 4.62 25.93 -4.49
CA ARG A 253 6.07 26.17 -4.55
C ARG A 253 6.84 25.25 -3.60
N ALA A 254 6.39 25.12 -2.35
CA ALA A 254 7.05 24.31 -1.31
C ALA A 254 6.98 22.81 -1.59
N ALA A 255 5.85 22.35 -2.14
CA ALA A 255 5.56 20.92 -2.39
C ALA A 255 5.81 20.51 -3.85
N ARG A 256 6.56 21.30 -4.64
CA ARG A 256 6.76 21.07 -6.07
C ARG A 256 7.23 19.64 -6.38
N GLN A 257 8.16 19.10 -5.60
CA GLN A 257 8.63 17.72 -5.77
C GLN A 257 7.60 16.68 -5.36
N MET A 258 6.78 16.97 -4.32
CA MET A 258 5.74 16.08 -3.84
C MET A 258 4.57 15.96 -4.83
N VAL A 259 4.28 17.03 -5.58
CA VAL A 259 3.24 17.03 -6.62
C VAL A 259 3.80 16.77 -8.03
N ALA A 260 5.11 16.48 -8.16
CA ALA A 260 5.73 15.99 -9.39
C ALA A 260 5.40 14.50 -9.57
N MET A 261 4.19 14.23 -10.01
CA MET A 261 3.65 12.89 -10.26
C MET A 261 2.86 12.88 -11.56
N ASP A 262 2.53 11.69 -12.05
CA ASP A 262 1.62 11.54 -13.18
C ASP A 262 0.33 12.34 -12.91
N PRO A 263 -0.12 13.21 -13.84
CA PRO A 263 -1.36 13.97 -13.70
C PRO A 263 -2.60 13.12 -13.44
N GLN A 264 -2.62 11.87 -13.89
CA GLN A 264 -3.70 10.92 -13.71
C GLN A 264 -3.53 10.02 -12.47
N ALA A 265 -2.43 10.17 -11.72
CA ALA A 265 -2.17 9.34 -10.54
C ALA A 265 -3.30 9.43 -9.53
N ARG A 266 -3.73 8.27 -9.02
CA ARG A 266 -4.78 8.09 -8.02
C ARG A 266 -4.26 7.24 -6.87
N SER A 267 -4.96 7.30 -5.75
CA SER A 267 -4.68 6.36 -4.66
C SER A 267 -5.26 4.98 -4.97
N SER A 268 -4.61 3.94 -4.44
CA SER A 268 -5.13 2.57 -4.53
C SER A 268 -6.56 2.44 -3.96
N MET A 269 -6.92 3.25 -2.97
CA MET A 269 -8.25 3.22 -2.37
C MET A 269 -9.31 3.81 -3.31
N LEU A 270 -8.99 4.85 -4.08
CA LEU A 270 -9.88 5.37 -5.11
C LEU A 270 -10.10 4.34 -6.21
N ASP A 271 -9.03 3.67 -6.65
CA ASP A 271 -9.12 2.60 -7.64
C ASP A 271 -9.97 1.44 -7.13
N ASP A 272 -9.83 1.07 -5.84
CA ASP A 272 -10.66 0.03 -5.23
C ASP A 272 -12.15 0.37 -5.25
N ILE A 273 -12.51 1.58 -4.83
CA ILE A 273 -13.92 2.03 -4.84
C ILE A 273 -14.44 2.07 -6.29
N THR A 274 -13.65 2.61 -7.21
CA THR A 274 -14.04 2.70 -8.63
C THR A 274 -14.29 1.32 -9.25
N LEU A 275 -13.53 0.31 -8.81
CA LEU A 275 -13.63 -1.07 -9.31
C LEU A 275 -14.55 -1.97 -8.45
N GLY A 276 -15.28 -1.40 -7.47
CA GLY A 276 -16.14 -2.15 -6.57
C GLY A 276 -15.38 -3.17 -5.70
N ARG A 277 -14.11 -2.90 -5.38
CA ARG A 277 -13.25 -3.78 -4.58
C ARG A 277 -13.23 -3.34 -3.11
N PRO A 278 -13.07 -4.27 -2.15
CA PRO A 278 -12.86 -3.92 -0.75
C PRO A 278 -11.66 -2.99 -0.58
N THR A 279 -11.82 -1.94 0.24
CA THR A 279 -10.76 -0.98 0.57
C THR A 279 -9.89 -1.46 1.73
N GLU A 280 -8.73 -0.84 1.91
CA GLU A 280 -7.84 -1.07 3.07
C GLU A 280 -8.00 0.01 4.15
N ILE A 281 -9.15 0.67 4.25
CA ILE A 281 -9.40 1.77 5.20
C ILE A 281 -9.09 1.37 6.64
N ASP A 282 -9.44 0.13 7.05
CA ASP A 282 -9.24 -0.38 8.41
C ASP A 282 -7.77 -0.65 8.75
N TYR A 283 -6.94 -0.86 7.72
CA TYR A 283 -5.51 -1.11 7.82
C TYR A 283 -4.64 0.15 7.61
N ILE A 284 -5.26 1.27 7.27
CA ILE A 284 -4.61 2.58 7.09
C ILE A 284 -5.12 3.55 8.16
N ASN A 285 -6.23 4.24 7.94
CA ASN A 285 -6.80 5.16 8.95
C ASN A 285 -7.27 4.41 10.21
N GLY A 286 -7.84 3.20 10.06
CA GLY A 286 -8.25 2.35 11.16
C GLY A 286 -7.09 1.94 12.08
N GLU A 287 -5.87 1.79 11.54
CA GLU A 287 -4.70 1.50 12.38
C GLU A 287 -4.34 2.65 13.33
N VAL A 288 -4.55 3.90 12.91
CA VAL A 288 -4.40 5.08 13.78
C VAL A 288 -5.44 5.08 14.89
N VAL A 289 -6.68 4.70 14.59
CA VAL A 289 -7.75 4.56 15.57
C VAL A 289 -7.42 3.46 16.58
N GLU A 290 -6.92 2.32 16.12
CA GLU A 290 -6.50 1.22 17.01
C GLU A 290 -5.29 1.59 17.88
N LEU A 291 -4.34 2.36 17.34
CA LEU A 291 -3.23 2.91 18.14
C LEU A 291 -3.77 3.84 19.23
N ALA A 292 -4.70 4.71 18.89
CA ALA A 292 -5.33 5.61 19.87
C ALA A 292 -5.99 4.83 21.02
N LYS A 293 -6.78 3.80 20.70
CA LYS A 293 -7.41 2.92 21.70
C LYS A 293 -6.38 2.27 22.64
N ARG A 294 -5.29 1.71 22.08
CA ARG A 294 -4.23 1.11 22.90
C ARG A 294 -3.56 2.09 23.86
N LEU A 295 -3.55 3.36 23.51
CA LEU A 295 -2.96 4.45 24.32
C LEU A 295 -3.96 5.12 25.27
N GLY A 296 -5.22 4.68 25.32
CA GLY A 296 -6.29 5.39 26.05
C GLY A 296 -6.46 6.82 25.53
N ALA A 297 -6.44 7.00 24.21
CA ALA A 297 -6.56 8.28 23.52
C ALA A 297 -7.57 8.19 22.38
N ASN A 298 -7.87 9.30 21.73
CA ASN A 298 -8.81 9.38 20.61
C ASN A 298 -8.10 9.80 19.31
N ALA A 299 -8.66 9.37 18.18
CA ALA A 299 -8.27 9.79 16.82
C ALA A 299 -9.53 10.13 16.03
N PRO A 300 -10.25 11.21 16.39
CA PRO A 300 -11.59 11.49 15.87
C PRO A 300 -11.60 11.77 14.37
N VAL A 301 -10.59 12.42 13.81
CA VAL A 301 -10.53 12.69 12.35
C VAL A 301 -10.31 11.39 11.57
N ASN A 302 -9.40 10.52 12.01
CA ASN A 302 -9.18 9.23 11.39
C ASN A 302 -10.41 8.31 11.52
N ALA A 303 -11.09 8.32 12.68
CA ALA A 303 -12.35 7.59 12.88
C ALA A 303 -13.47 8.10 11.96
N ALA A 304 -13.58 9.41 11.77
CA ALA A 304 -14.54 10.03 10.86
C ALA A 304 -14.27 9.62 9.39
N LEU A 305 -13.00 9.57 8.97
CA LEU A 305 -12.60 9.11 7.63
C LEU A 305 -12.95 7.62 7.44
N VAL A 306 -12.68 6.77 8.45
CA VAL A 306 -13.05 5.35 8.41
C VAL A 306 -14.56 5.18 8.25
N SER A 307 -15.34 5.89 9.06
CA SER A 307 -16.80 5.86 8.98
C SER A 307 -17.30 6.29 7.61
N LEU A 308 -16.81 7.41 7.08
CA LEU A 308 -17.29 7.96 5.81
C LEU A 308 -16.92 7.06 4.60
N ILE A 309 -15.72 6.45 4.59
CA ILE A 309 -15.35 5.48 3.55
C ILE A 309 -16.25 4.24 3.63
N ARG A 310 -16.55 3.74 4.83
CA ARG A 310 -17.47 2.60 4.99
C ARG A 310 -18.87 2.94 4.48
N ASP A 311 -19.39 4.13 4.76
CA ASP A 311 -20.68 4.58 4.24
C ASP A 311 -20.69 4.59 2.71
N VAL A 312 -19.67 5.17 2.07
CA VAL A 312 -19.53 5.22 0.60
C VAL A 312 -19.42 3.82 -0.01
N THR A 313 -18.67 2.93 0.62
CA THR A 313 -18.52 1.55 0.10
C THR A 313 -19.77 0.70 0.28
N SER A 314 -20.57 0.96 1.31
CA SER A 314 -21.83 0.22 1.55
C SER A 314 -22.97 0.69 0.67
N SER A 315 -23.03 1.98 0.31
CA SER A 315 -24.07 2.54 -0.53
C SER A 315 -23.94 2.18 -2.01
N HIS A 316 -22.79 1.66 -2.44
CA HIS A 316 -22.44 1.43 -3.85
C HIS A 316 -22.57 2.70 -4.73
N GLU A 317 -22.74 3.88 -4.12
CA GLU A 317 -22.75 5.15 -4.82
C GLU A 317 -21.38 5.81 -4.71
N ILE A 318 -20.76 6.09 -5.84
CA ILE A 318 -19.52 6.86 -5.90
C ILE A 318 -19.86 8.33 -5.65
N THR A 319 -20.09 8.68 -4.39
CA THR A 319 -20.36 10.08 -4.01
C THR A 319 -19.04 10.82 -3.93
N ARG A 320 -18.82 11.75 -4.85
CA ARG A 320 -17.69 12.69 -4.77
C ARG A 320 -17.98 13.77 -3.74
N TRP A 321 -17.04 13.97 -2.82
CA TRP A 321 -17.14 14.98 -1.79
C TRP A 321 -16.30 16.21 -2.18
N PRO A 322 -16.91 17.36 -2.54
CA PRO A 322 -16.16 18.62 -2.72
C PRO A 322 -15.41 19.00 -1.45
N GLY A 323 -14.22 19.56 -1.60
CA GLY A 323 -13.31 19.85 -0.48
C GLY A 323 -13.96 20.53 0.72
N PRO A 324 -14.68 21.68 0.52
CA PRO A 324 -15.36 22.36 1.62
C PRO A 324 -16.44 21.49 2.30
N LYS A 325 -17.16 20.64 1.54
CA LYS A 325 -18.19 19.74 2.09
C LYS A 325 -17.52 18.61 2.89
N LEU A 326 -16.48 17.99 2.34
CA LEU A 326 -15.72 16.94 3.03
C LEU A 326 -15.17 17.46 4.36
N ARG A 327 -14.52 18.62 4.35
CA ARG A 327 -13.96 19.21 5.55
C ARG A 327 -15.00 19.47 6.63
N ARG A 328 -16.18 20.01 6.27
CA ARG A 328 -17.28 20.22 7.22
C ARG A 328 -17.79 18.92 7.81
N GLU A 329 -18.00 17.90 6.97
CA GLU A 329 -18.48 16.59 7.39
C GLU A 329 -17.51 15.90 8.36
N ILE A 330 -16.21 15.90 8.01
CA ILE A 330 -15.19 15.30 8.89
C ILE A 330 -15.12 16.04 10.23
N ASN A 331 -15.17 17.38 10.25
CA ASN A 331 -15.18 18.15 11.48
C ASN A 331 -16.42 17.84 12.33
N HIS A 332 -17.59 17.71 11.71
CA HIS A 332 -18.86 17.38 12.39
C HIS A 332 -18.77 15.98 13.04
N ARG A 333 -18.36 14.95 12.29
CA ARG A 333 -18.20 13.58 12.82
C ARG A 333 -17.13 13.50 13.91
N ALA A 334 -16.03 14.20 13.73
CA ALA A 334 -14.96 14.25 14.73
C ALA A 334 -15.42 14.87 16.05
N ALA A 335 -16.21 15.96 15.99
CA ALA A 335 -16.78 16.59 17.18
C ALA A 335 -17.79 15.68 17.90
N ALA A 336 -18.65 14.97 17.15
CA ALA A 336 -19.61 14.03 17.72
C ALA A 336 -18.92 12.87 18.47
N SER A 337 -17.77 12.40 17.99
CA SER A 337 -16.99 11.33 18.63
C SER A 337 -16.39 11.77 19.98
N HIS A 338 -16.14 13.07 20.19
CA HIS A 338 -15.66 13.62 21.45
C HIS A 338 -16.75 13.72 22.55
N MET A 339 -18.02 13.76 22.16
CA MET A 339 -19.13 13.83 23.13
C MET A 339 -19.54 12.46 23.69
N LEU A 340 -19.09 11.39 23.05
CA LEU A 340 -19.44 10.00 23.41
C LEU A 340 -18.31 9.25 24.15
N SER A 341 -17.16 9.88 24.33
CA SER A 341 -15.99 9.39 25.07
C SER A 341 -15.78 10.12 26.39
#